data_a20d3f67dbf5d14e5576c68b0ea4350b
#
_entry.id   a20d3f67dbf5d14e5576c68b0ea4350b
#
_cell.length_a   1.000
_cell.length_b   1.000
_cell.length_c   1.000
_cell.angle_alpha   90.00
_cell.angle_beta   90.00
_cell.angle_gamma   90.00
#
_symmetry.space_group_name_H-M   'P 1'
#
loop_
_entity.id
_entity.type
_entity.pdbx_description
1 polymer ?
#
loop_
_entity_poly.entity_id
_entity_poly.type
_entity_poly.pdbx_seq_one_letter_code
_entity_poly.pdbx_strand_id
1 'polypeptide(L)'
;MPERAENKPWPGIRPHPQKAYIKALLIKKCENFAYVTELRRFLIKHPLLVLEIGFIPVDDPQALYGFDVEQSVPCDRWLRHKQQRLPNAILQALFKKTVTALQAEVPGLGQTIVGDVKHIYAWVKENNPREFVTDRFDPAKQPSGDPDCRLGVKRSSNQQDEQAQVEVKKEYLWGYGSGVMAATNPEYGDVVLAEYTQPFNETDPTYFEPLYEQAVANLGFRPPYFAADAAFDAWHIYHPFAKIGGMAAIPLNLRGHPQPQLGSGGFHLCPKELEMVPSYTYNHSKGYQAQLLRCPLLFPQPTGQTCNHEQFAKGVGCVKHINIEAGGWMRVRLNRHSDQYKLLYNQRTAAERINSQAKALGIETPKVRNINSVINLNTLTYLVINARALQRVRQLNLEKARPPSQTMLC
;
A
#
# COMPACT_ATOMS: atom_id res chain seq x y z
N MET A 1 23.17 12.85 0.07
CA MET A 1 24.59 13.27 0.18
C MET A 1 24.96 13.21 1.64
N PRO A 2 26.07 12.60 2.05
CA PRO A 2 26.51 12.66 3.42
C PRO A 2 26.74 14.14 3.79
N GLU A 3 26.33 14.52 4.99
CA GLU A 3 26.63 15.83 5.54
C GLU A 3 28.15 15.97 5.61
N ARG A 4 28.68 17.06 5.09
CA ARG A 4 30.13 17.31 5.15
C ARG A 4 30.50 17.55 6.62
N ALA A 5 31.61 16.94 7.06
CA ALA A 5 32.06 17.08 8.44
C ALA A 5 32.11 18.56 8.85
N GLU A 6 31.64 18.87 10.07
CA GLU A 6 31.48 20.23 10.57
C GLU A 6 32.77 21.08 10.54
N ASN A 7 33.94 20.42 10.54
CA ASN A 7 35.24 21.05 10.62
C ASN A 7 35.90 21.36 9.25
N LYS A 8 35.22 21.16 8.13
CA LYS A 8 35.77 21.54 6.81
C LYS A 8 35.29 22.93 6.41
N PRO A 9 36.19 23.87 6.05
CA PRO A 9 35.77 25.18 5.60
C PRO A 9 34.88 25.08 4.35
N TRP A 10 33.74 25.79 4.39
CA TRP A 10 32.79 25.83 3.27
C TRP A 10 33.04 27.07 2.43
N PRO A 11 33.29 26.96 1.13
CA PRO A 11 33.41 28.14 0.28
C PRO A 11 32.02 28.74 0.06
N GLY A 12 31.75 29.92 0.64
CA GLY A 12 30.47 30.62 0.54
C GLY A 12 29.50 30.36 1.70
N ILE A 13 28.22 30.62 1.47
CA ILE A 13 27.15 30.49 2.51
C ILE A 13 27.01 29.02 2.93
N ARG A 14 27.03 28.78 4.23
CA ARG A 14 26.89 27.45 4.82
C ARG A 14 25.51 26.87 4.48
N PRO A 15 25.42 25.67 3.87
CA PRO A 15 24.12 25.08 3.53
C PRO A 15 23.40 24.59 4.79
N HIS A 16 22.09 24.77 4.85
CA HIS A 16 21.27 24.22 5.92
C HIS A 16 21.37 22.69 6.00
N PRO A 17 21.31 22.11 7.20
CA PRO A 17 21.33 20.66 7.41
C PRO A 17 20.18 19.94 6.70
N GLN A 18 20.42 18.74 6.20
CA GLN A 18 19.38 17.94 5.52
C GLN A 18 18.19 17.60 6.46
N LYS A 19 18.47 17.37 7.74
CA LYS A 19 17.46 17.13 8.76
C LYS A 19 16.44 18.28 8.88
N ALA A 20 16.88 19.54 8.70
CA ALA A 20 15.99 20.70 8.75
C ALA A 20 14.97 20.67 7.60
N TYR A 21 15.40 20.32 6.39
CA TYR A 21 14.49 20.15 5.26
C TYR A 21 13.47 19.02 5.48
N ILE A 22 13.88 17.89 6.05
CA ILE A 22 12.97 16.78 6.37
C ILE A 22 11.92 17.23 7.39
N LYS A 23 12.32 17.89 8.47
CA LYS A 23 11.40 18.45 9.47
C LYS A 23 10.43 19.45 8.84
N ALA A 24 10.93 20.34 7.98
CA ALA A 24 10.09 21.32 7.27
C ALA A 24 9.07 20.64 6.35
N LEU A 25 9.46 19.58 5.62
CA LEU A 25 8.56 18.82 4.76
C LEU A 25 7.53 17.99 5.56
N LEU A 26 7.89 17.50 6.75
CA LEU A 26 6.92 16.88 7.67
C LEU A 26 5.89 17.91 8.13
N ILE A 27 6.31 19.12 8.52
CA ILE A 27 5.40 20.22 8.86
C ILE A 27 4.48 20.52 7.68
N LYS A 28 5.02 20.61 6.44
CA LYS A 28 4.20 20.79 5.24
C LYS A 28 3.07 19.76 5.14
N LYS A 29 3.34 18.50 5.50
CA LYS A 29 2.33 17.44 5.48
C LYS A 29 1.39 17.49 6.68
N CYS A 30 1.86 17.81 7.87
CA CYS A 30 1.03 17.96 9.07
C CYS A 30 -0.03 19.06 8.90
N GLU A 31 0.39 20.20 8.32
CA GLU A 31 -0.46 21.37 8.05
C GLU A 31 -1.23 21.26 6.73
N ASN A 32 -1.06 20.17 6.00
CA ASN A 32 -1.69 19.91 4.71
C ASN A 32 -1.45 21.02 3.66
N PHE A 33 -0.28 21.67 3.68
CA PHE A 33 0.07 22.66 2.67
C PHE A 33 0.29 21.99 1.31
N ALA A 34 -0.44 22.45 0.30
CA ALA A 34 -0.30 21.96 -1.07
C ALA A 34 1.05 22.37 -1.67
N TYR A 35 1.47 23.61 -1.46
CA TYR A 35 2.66 24.19 -2.08
C TYR A 35 3.76 24.48 -1.05
N VAL A 36 5.01 24.49 -1.50
CA VAL A 36 6.17 24.90 -0.66
C VAL A 36 6.16 26.39 -0.32
N THR A 37 5.47 27.21 -1.13
CA THR A 37 5.27 28.62 -0.87
C THR A 37 4.45 28.87 0.39
N GLU A 38 3.46 28.02 0.66
CA GLU A 38 2.66 28.05 1.88
C GLU A 38 3.50 27.68 3.08
N LEU A 39 4.29 26.61 2.97
CA LEU A 39 5.25 26.21 4.00
C LEU A 39 6.22 27.36 4.31
N ARG A 40 6.83 27.99 3.29
CA ARG A 40 7.77 29.10 3.50
C ARG A 40 7.12 30.26 4.24
N ARG A 41 5.91 30.69 3.81
CA ARG A 41 5.15 31.75 4.48
C ARG A 41 4.82 31.40 5.95
N PHE A 42 4.48 30.14 6.19
CA PHE A 42 4.21 29.66 7.55
C PHE A 42 5.46 29.74 8.41
N LEU A 43 6.60 29.25 7.93
CA LEU A 43 7.86 29.29 8.67
C LEU A 43 8.32 30.72 8.99
N ILE A 44 8.19 31.66 8.05
CA ILE A 44 8.54 33.07 8.28
C ILE A 44 7.68 33.67 9.39
N LYS A 45 6.42 33.26 9.53
CA LYS A 45 5.53 33.72 10.61
C LYS A 45 5.80 33.04 11.97
N HIS A 46 6.64 32.02 12.02
CA HIS A 46 6.96 31.25 13.21
C HIS A 46 8.47 31.15 13.46
N PRO A 47 9.15 32.24 13.83
CA PRO A 47 10.61 32.33 13.95
C PRO A 47 11.22 31.26 14.86
N LEU A 48 10.59 30.99 16.01
CA LEU A 48 11.07 29.98 16.95
C LEU A 48 11.05 28.59 16.34
N LEU A 49 10.06 28.29 15.48
CA LEU A 49 9.98 27.02 14.77
C LEU A 49 11.12 26.88 13.76
N VAL A 50 11.58 27.97 13.13
CA VAL A 50 12.72 27.97 12.20
C VAL A 50 13.99 27.49 12.90
N LEU A 51 14.22 27.93 14.15
CA LEU A 51 15.33 27.48 14.98
C LEU A 51 15.15 26.03 15.42
N GLU A 52 13.96 25.67 15.90
CA GLU A 52 13.66 24.31 16.37
C GLU A 52 13.83 23.23 15.29
N ILE A 53 13.44 23.50 14.06
CA ILE A 53 13.67 22.59 12.95
C ILE A 53 15.14 22.53 12.51
N GLY A 54 15.95 23.54 12.89
CA GLY A 54 17.40 23.59 12.72
C GLY A 54 17.85 24.23 11.41
N PHE A 55 17.10 25.21 10.87
CA PHE A 55 17.65 26.11 9.87
C PHE A 55 18.69 27.04 10.51
N ILE A 56 19.76 27.30 9.78
CA ILE A 56 20.84 28.17 10.27
C ILE A 56 20.33 29.62 10.21
N PRO A 57 20.27 30.33 11.34
CA PRO A 57 19.85 31.73 11.36
C PRO A 57 20.86 32.61 10.63
N VAL A 58 20.38 33.68 10.02
CA VAL A 58 21.18 34.79 9.52
C VAL A 58 21.13 35.87 10.57
N ASP A 59 22.25 36.12 11.22
CA ASP A 59 22.33 37.08 12.33
C ASP A 59 21.93 38.48 11.88
N ASP A 60 21.01 39.08 12.61
CA ASP A 60 20.61 40.50 12.50
C ASP A 60 20.27 41.02 13.90
N PRO A 61 21.23 41.74 14.54
CA PRO A 61 21.04 42.29 15.90
C PRO A 61 19.90 43.32 16.00
N GLN A 62 19.44 43.87 14.88
CA GLN A 62 18.33 44.84 14.87
C GLN A 62 16.97 44.16 14.71
N ALA A 63 16.95 42.90 14.29
CA ALA A 63 15.72 42.13 14.16
C ALA A 63 15.16 41.72 15.53
N LEU A 64 13.82 41.64 15.66
CA LEU A 64 13.10 41.33 16.91
C LEU A 64 13.58 40.04 17.61
N TYR A 65 14.05 39.05 16.83
CA TYR A 65 14.53 37.76 17.33
C TYR A 65 16.05 37.59 17.26
N GLY A 66 16.81 38.66 16.95
CA GLY A 66 18.26 38.65 16.80
C GLY A 66 18.73 38.01 15.49
N PHE A 67 17.84 37.70 14.54
CA PHE A 67 18.18 37.18 13.23
C PHE A 67 17.10 37.55 12.20
N ASP A 68 17.51 37.64 10.93
CA ASP A 68 16.61 37.82 9.78
C ASP A 68 15.91 36.51 9.48
N VAL A 69 14.62 36.42 9.81
CA VAL A 69 13.79 35.22 9.63
C VAL A 69 13.64 34.89 8.14
N GLU A 70 13.44 35.90 7.29
CA GLU A 70 13.17 35.68 5.88
C GLU A 70 14.40 35.13 5.12
N GLN A 71 15.60 35.62 5.46
CA GLN A 71 16.85 35.12 4.91
C GLN A 71 17.26 33.76 5.51
N SER A 72 16.85 33.47 6.73
CA SER A 72 17.11 32.20 7.41
C SER A 72 16.25 31.04 6.87
N VAL A 73 15.10 31.32 6.25
CA VAL A 73 14.24 30.28 5.64
C VAL A 73 14.60 30.12 4.16
N PRO A 74 14.95 28.91 3.70
CA PRO A 74 15.30 28.68 2.31
C PRO A 74 14.23 29.19 1.33
N CYS A 75 14.66 29.71 0.18
CA CYS A 75 13.72 30.19 -0.84
C CYS A 75 12.91 29.03 -1.45
N ASP A 76 11.76 29.34 -2.04
CA ASP A 76 10.83 28.38 -2.65
C ASP A 76 11.49 27.45 -3.66
N ARG A 77 12.42 27.99 -4.49
CA ARG A 77 13.17 27.21 -5.48
C ARG A 77 14.00 26.14 -4.80
N TRP A 78 14.66 26.47 -3.70
CA TRP A 78 15.53 25.56 -2.97
C TRP A 78 14.74 24.51 -2.18
N LEU A 79 13.61 24.90 -1.56
CA LEU A 79 12.69 23.97 -0.91
C LEU A 79 12.13 22.94 -1.92
N ARG A 80 11.70 23.39 -3.11
CA ARG A 80 11.27 22.48 -4.19
C ARG A 80 12.39 21.55 -4.66
N HIS A 81 13.59 22.09 -4.87
CA HIS A 81 14.75 21.28 -5.26
C HIS A 81 15.05 20.19 -4.22
N LYS A 82 15.01 20.51 -2.94
CA LYS A 82 15.21 19.52 -1.87
C LYS A 82 14.10 18.48 -1.83
N GLN A 83 12.84 18.89 -1.96
CA GLN A 83 11.71 17.96 -2.02
C GLN A 83 11.83 16.97 -3.19
N GLN A 84 12.30 17.44 -4.35
CA GLN A 84 12.48 16.61 -5.55
C GLN A 84 13.68 15.66 -5.46
N ARG A 85 14.75 16.10 -4.80
CA ARG A 85 16.05 15.41 -4.80
C ARG A 85 16.37 14.68 -3.48
N LEU A 86 15.49 14.74 -2.50
CA LEU A 86 15.67 14.00 -1.25
C LEU A 86 15.70 12.49 -1.57
N PRO A 87 16.77 11.77 -1.21
CA PRO A 87 16.81 10.32 -1.38
C PRO A 87 15.73 9.65 -0.52
N ASN A 88 14.79 8.92 -1.15
CA ASN A 88 13.69 8.28 -0.43
C ASN A 88 14.18 7.30 0.65
N ALA A 89 15.34 6.65 0.44
CA ALA A 89 15.93 5.74 1.43
C ALA A 89 16.08 6.35 2.84
N ILE A 90 16.29 7.68 2.92
CA ILE A 90 16.37 8.39 4.22
C ILE A 90 15.00 8.43 4.89
N LEU A 91 13.94 8.68 4.12
CA LEU A 91 12.57 8.69 4.62
C LEU A 91 12.13 7.27 5.02
N GLN A 92 12.50 6.26 4.22
CA GLN A 92 12.24 4.86 4.53
C GLN A 92 12.95 4.40 5.81
N ALA A 93 14.18 4.85 6.05
CA ALA A 93 14.88 4.59 7.31
C ALA A 93 14.18 5.22 8.53
N LEU A 94 13.63 6.43 8.38
CA LEU A 94 12.79 7.06 9.41
C LEU A 94 11.47 6.30 9.59
N PHE A 95 10.85 5.88 8.48
CA PHE A 95 9.62 5.11 8.49
C PHE A 95 9.80 3.79 9.28
N LYS A 96 10.86 3.05 8.99
CA LYS A 96 11.23 1.84 9.75
C LYS A 96 11.35 2.12 11.25
N LYS A 97 11.98 3.23 11.64
CA LYS A 97 12.10 3.62 13.06
C LYS A 97 10.74 3.86 13.71
N THR A 98 9.76 4.43 12.98
CA THR A 98 8.41 4.61 13.53
C THR A 98 7.71 3.27 13.74
N VAL A 99 7.86 2.31 12.81
CA VAL A 99 7.30 0.96 12.95
C VAL A 99 7.94 0.25 14.14
N THR A 100 9.27 0.28 14.27
CA THR A 100 9.99 -0.32 15.42
C THR A 100 9.54 0.30 16.75
N ALA A 101 9.36 1.63 16.81
CA ALA A 101 8.89 2.29 18.03
C ALA A 101 7.45 1.88 18.37
N LEU A 102 6.57 1.79 17.38
CA LEU A 102 5.19 1.32 17.57
C LEU A 102 5.14 -0.15 17.98
N GLN A 103 6.00 -1.00 17.42
CA GLN A 103 6.09 -2.40 17.77
C GLN A 103 6.52 -2.63 19.24
N ALA A 104 7.37 -1.76 19.76
CA ALA A 104 7.77 -1.80 21.17
C ALA A 104 6.64 -1.42 22.14
N GLU A 105 5.68 -0.61 21.68
CA GLU A 105 4.58 -0.06 22.49
C GLU A 105 3.26 -0.83 22.32
N VAL A 106 3.08 -1.55 21.19
CA VAL A 106 1.83 -2.23 20.82
C VAL A 106 2.04 -3.74 20.80
N PRO A 107 1.52 -4.49 21.79
CA PRO A 107 1.64 -5.94 21.82
C PRO A 107 1.06 -6.61 20.58
N GLY A 108 1.79 -7.57 19.99
CA GLY A 108 1.33 -8.35 18.84
C GLY A 108 1.19 -7.59 17.53
N LEU A 109 1.73 -6.36 17.43
CA LEU A 109 1.67 -5.58 16.20
C LEU A 109 2.27 -6.35 15.01
N GLY A 110 1.50 -6.44 13.92
CA GLY A 110 1.95 -7.06 12.68
C GLY A 110 1.72 -8.58 12.58
N GLN A 111 1.04 -9.22 13.55
CA GLN A 111 0.63 -10.62 13.41
C GLN A 111 -0.36 -10.79 12.26
N THR A 112 -1.30 -9.87 12.10
CA THR A 112 -2.14 -9.75 10.91
C THR A 112 -1.76 -8.46 10.19
N ILE A 113 -1.46 -8.58 8.91
CA ILE A 113 -1.24 -7.44 8.02
C ILE A 113 -2.38 -7.34 7.00
N VAL A 114 -2.68 -6.14 6.57
CA VAL A 114 -3.73 -5.88 5.58
C VAL A 114 -3.17 -5.03 4.45
N GLY A 115 -3.66 -5.24 3.23
CA GLY A 115 -3.16 -4.54 2.04
C GLY A 115 -4.27 -3.85 1.27
N ASP A 116 -3.97 -2.68 0.71
CA ASP A 116 -4.84 -1.95 -0.21
C ASP A 116 -4.01 -1.02 -1.10
N VAL A 117 -4.58 -0.59 -2.23
CA VAL A 117 -3.95 0.33 -3.18
C VAL A 117 -4.82 1.55 -3.38
N LYS A 118 -4.23 2.73 -3.21
CA LYS A 118 -4.88 4.01 -3.42
C LYS A 118 -4.40 4.68 -4.70
N HIS A 119 -5.34 5.25 -5.45
CA HIS A 119 -5.05 5.99 -6.68
C HIS A 119 -4.62 7.43 -6.37
N ILE A 120 -3.61 7.92 -7.10
CA ILE A 120 -3.03 9.25 -6.99
C ILE A 120 -3.07 9.92 -8.36
N TYR A 121 -3.71 11.06 -8.45
CA TYR A 121 -3.81 11.86 -9.67
C TYR A 121 -2.50 12.61 -9.91
N ALA A 122 -1.84 12.38 -11.04
CA ALA A 122 -0.72 13.20 -11.46
C ALA A 122 -1.16 14.66 -11.67
N TRP A 123 -0.27 15.59 -11.34
CA TRP A 123 -0.54 17.01 -11.52
C TRP A 123 -0.24 17.45 -12.96
N VAL A 124 -1.12 17.04 -13.86
CA VAL A 124 -1.05 17.28 -15.31
C VAL A 124 -2.36 17.89 -15.82
N LYS A 125 -2.28 18.60 -16.96
CA LYS A 125 -3.45 19.26 -17.57
C LYS A 125 -4.49 18.24 -18.04
N GLU A 126 -4.06 17.04 -18.43
CA GLU A 126 -4.90 15.95 -18.88
C GLU A 126 -5.91 15.49 -17.80
N ASN A 127 -5.56 15.63 -16.52
CA ASN A 127 -6.44 15.34 -15.39
C ASN A 127 -7.33 16.54 -15.00
N ASN A 128 -7.06 17.74 -15.53
CA ASN A 128 -7.86 18.91 -15.18
C ASN A 128 -9.06 19.06 -16.12
N PRO A 129 -10.30 18.87 -15.66
CA PRO A 129 -11.49 18.97 -16.52
C PRO A 129 -11.71 20.38 -17.09
N ARG A 130 -11.09 21.42 -16.49
CA ARG A 130 -11.21 22.81 -16.96
C ARG A 130 -10.28 23.15 -18.12
N GLU A 131 -9.27 22.31 -18.37
CA GLU A 131 -8.32 22.48 -19.46
C GLU A 131 -8.84 21.80 -20.73
N PHE A 132 -8.68 22.45 -21.88
CA PHE A 132 -8.96 21.81 -23.16
C PHE A 132 -7.75 20.95 -23.57
N VAL A 133 -7.97 19.62 -23.66
CA VAL A 133 -6.95 18.66 -24.09
C VAL A 133 -7.61 17.65 -25.04
N THR A 134 -7.18 17.63 -26.29
CA THR A 134 -7.65 16.65 -27.28
C THR A 134 -7.13 15.26 -26.91
N ASP A 135 -8.03 14.27 -26.92
CA ASP A 135 -7.72 12.85 -26.61
C ASP A 135 -6.95 12.69 -25.28
N ARG A 136 -7.41 13.41 -24.25
CA ARG A 136 -6.73 13.50 -22.94
C ARG A 136 -6.38 12.17 -22.29
N PHE A 137 -7.07 11.10 -22.63
CA PHE A 137 -6.86 9.75 -22.10
C PHE A 137 -6.43 8.76 -23.19
N ASP A 138 -5.70 9.24 -24.20
CA ASP A 138 -5.04 8.38 -25.17
C ASP A 138 -3.71 7.83 -24.59
N PRO A 139 -3.55 6.51 -24.41
CA PRO A 139 -2.32 5.92 -23.87
C PRO A 139 -1.05 6.26 -24.67
N ALA A 140 -1.19 6.59 -25.96
CA ALA A 140 -0.07 6.98 -26.81
C ALA A 140 0.40 8.43 -26.57
N LYS A 141 -0.42 9.25 -25.89
CA LYS A 141 -0.15 10.68 -25.66
C LYS A 141 0.29 10.96 -24.23
N GLN A 142 1.50 10.49 -23.87
CA GLN A 142 2.06 10.73 -22.54
C GLN A 142 2.09 12.22 -22.16
N PRO A 143 1.54 12.62 -20.98
CA PRO A 143 1.60 13.99 -20.51
C PRO A 143 3.02 14.53 -20.40
N SER A 144 3.32 15.64 -21.09
CA SER A 144 4.64 16.27 -21.03
C SER A 144 4.96 16.86 -19.65
N GLY A 145 3.93 17.16 -18.86
CA GLY A 145 4.08 17.71 -17.53
C GLY A 145 4.60 16.73 -16.49
N ASP A 146 4.41 15.43 -16.71
CA ASP A 146 4.88 14.35 -15.83
C ASP A 146 5.13 13.09 -16.67
N PRO A 147 6.37 12.82 -17.06
CA PRO A 147 6.72 11.69 -17.95
C PRO A 147 6.62 10.33 -17.24
N ASP A 148 6.58 10.31 -15.92
CA ASP A 148 6.63 9.09 -15.13
C ASP A 148 5.21 8.54 -14.81
N CYS A 149 4.17 9.39 -14.84
CA CYS A 149 2.80 8.94 -14.64
C CYS A 149 2.33 8.02 -15.77
N ARG A 150 1.35 7.18 -15.50
CA ARG A 150 0.73 6.31 -16.52
C ARG A 150 -0.79 6.42 -16.46
N LEU A 151 -1.41 6.16 -17.62
CA LEU A 151 -2.85 6.08 -17.72
C LEU A 151 -3.36 4.79 -17.07
N GLY A 152 -4.32 4.92 -16.18
CA GLY A 152 -5.01 3.81 -15.58
C GLY A 152 -6.52 4.02 -15.53
N VAL A 153 -7.23 2.99 -15.12
CA VAL A 153 -8.70 2.97 -15.05
C VAL A 153 -9.13 2.56 -13.65
N LYS A 154 -9.78 3.47 -12.96
CA LYS A 154 -10.47 3.18 -11.71
C LYS A 154 -11.86 2.65 -12.03
N ARG A 155 -12.22 1.51 -11.47
CA ARG A 155 -13.55 0.91 -11.59
C ARG A 155 -14.25 0.92 -10.24
N SER A 156 -15.48 1.37 -10.20
CA SER A 156 -16.34 1.27 -9.02
C SER A 156 -17.66 0.59 -9.42
N SER A 157 -18.05 -0.41 -8.64
CA SER A 157 -19.26 -1.22 -8.89
C SER A 157 -20.28 -1.11 -7.75
N ASN A 158 -20.15 -0.10 -6.88
CA ASN A 158 -20.98 0.03 -5.68
C ASN A 158 -22.30 0.80 -5.92
N GLN A 159 -22.57 1.21 -7.16
CA GLN A 159 -23.80 1.89 -7.52
C GLN A 159 -24.74 0.90 -8.18
N GLN A 160 -25.98 0.85 -7.72
CA GLN A 160 -27.08 0.18 -8.41
C GLN A 160 -27.86 1.21 -9.18
N ASP A 161 -28.27 0.87 -10.41
CA ASP A 161 -29.20 1.67 -11.19
C ASP A 161 -30.63 1.54 -10.64
N GLU A 162 -31.59 2.25 -11.22
CA GLU A 162 -33.02 2.20 -10.86
C GLU A 162 -33.64 0.79 -11.01
N GLN A 163 -32.97 -0.12 -11.71
CA GLN A 163 -33.38 -1.52 -11.94
C GLN A 163 -32.59 -2.50 -11.06
N ALA A 164 -31.88 -2.03 -10.03
CA ALA A 164 -31.01 -2.79 -9.13
C ALA A 164 -29.86 -3.56 -9.83
N GLN A 165 -29.49 -3.14 -11.06
CA GLN A 165 -28.31 -3.66 -11.73
C GLN A 165 -27.07 -2.91 -11.26
N VAL A 166 -25.96 -3.66 -11.11
CA VAL A 166 -24.68 -3.08 -10.67
C VAL A 166 -24.08 -2.25 -11.80
N GLU A 167 -24.09 -0.93 -11.64
CA GLU A 167 -23.42 -0.02 -12.57
C GLU A 167 -21.90 -0.03 -12.33
N VAL A 168 -21.12 -0.35 -13.36
CA VAL A 168 -19.67 -0.26 -13.35
C VAL A 168 -19.23 1.10 -13.86
N LYS A 169 -18.97 2.03 -12.97
CA LYS A 169 -18.40 3.32 -13.31
C LYS A 169 -16.90 3.21 -13.57
N LYS A 170 -16.47 3.67 -14.75
CA LYS A 170 -15.05 3.73 -15.15
C LYS A 170 -14.58 5.17 -15.13
N GLU A 171 -13.50 5.43 -14.41
CA GLU A 171 -12.82 6.73 -14.40
C GLU A 171 -11.40 6.54 -14.92
N TYR A 172 -11.05 7.27 -15.98
CA TYR A 172 -9.70 7.29 -16.52
C TYR A 172 -8.91 8.41 -15.87
N LEU A 173 -7.66 8.15 -15.54
CA LEU A 173 -6.76 9.15 -14.97
C LEU A 173 -5.30 8.84 -15.29
N TRP A 174 -4.50 9.88 -15.45
CA TRP A 174 -3.05 9.81 -15.45
C TRP A 174 -2.55 9.87 -14.01
N GLY A 175 -1.74 8.91 -13.59
CA GLY A 175 -1.33 8.94 -12.19
C GLY A 175 -0.42 7.81 -11.75
N TYR A 176 -0.51 7.57 -10.44
CA TYR A 176 0.25 6.58 -9.70
C TYR A 176 -0.69 5.78 -8.80
N GLY A 177 -0.24 4.62 -8.38
CA GLY A 177 -0.85 3.88 -7.29
C GLY A 177 0.06 3.93 -6.05
N SER A 178 -0.53 4.11 -4.89
CA SER A 178 0.14 3.99 -3.59
C SER A 178 -0.42 2.77 -2.87
N GLY A 179 0.37 1.70 -2.85
CA GLY A 179 0.09 0.53 -2.05
C GLY A 179 0.48 0.76 -0.59
N VAL A 180 -0.28 0.22 0.32
CA VAL A 180 -0.03 0.26 1.76
C VAL A 180 -0.22 -1.12 2.38
N MET A 181 0.68 -1.50 3.28
CA MET A 181 0.45 -2.56 4.25
C MET A 181 0.30 -1.95 5.64
N ALA A 182 -0.77 -2.32 6.31
CA ALA A 182 -1.10 -1.84 7.65
C ALA A 182 -1.39 -3.01 8.60
N ALA A 183 -1.37 -2.72 9.89
CA ALA A 183 -1.90 -3.59 10.93
C ALA A 183 -2.88 -2.80 11.79
N THR A 184 -3.80 -3.50 12.43
CA THR A 184 -4.73 -2.90 13.39
C THR A 184 -4.62 -3.59 14.74
N ASN A 185 -4.77 -2.80 15.78
CA ASN A 185 -4.96 -3.31 17.13
C ASN A 185 -6.25 -2.69 17.67
N PRO A 186 -7.17 -3.47 18.26
CA PRO A 186 -8.46 -2.95 18.73
C PRO A 186 -8.35 -1.77 19.70
N GLU A 187 -7.30 -1.74 20.50
CA GLU A 187 -7.08 -0.72 21.52
C GLU A 187 -6.26 0.46 21.00
N TYR A 188 -5.21 0.17 20.23
CA TYR A 188 -4.23 1.18 19.81
C TYR A 188 -4.50 1.74 18.41
N GLY A 189 -5.41 1.11 17.65
CA GLY A 189 -5.80 1.54 16.30
C GLY A 189 -4.83 1.08 15.22
N ASP A 190 -4.81 1.81 14.10
CA ASP A 190 -4.13 1.40 12.88
C ASP A 190 -2.71 1.95 12.79
N VAL A 191 -1.81 1.13 12.24
CA VAL A 191 -0.38 1.43 12.02
C VAL A 191 -0.01 1.06 10.59
N VAL A 192 0.73 1.92 9.90
CA VAL A 192 1.30 1.63 8.58
C VAL A 192 2.62 0.89 8.75
N LEU A 193 2.73 -0.28 8.14
CA LEU A 193 3.92 -1.15 8.23
C LEU A 193 4.84 -1.03 7.01
N ALA A 194 4.24 -0.80 5.83
CA ALA A 194 4.95 -0.63 4.57
C ALA A 194 4.15 0.24 3.61
N GLU A 195 4.84 0.91 2.68
CA GLU A 195 4.25 1.70 1.61
C GLU A 195 5.07 1.56 0.33
N TYR A 196 4.40 1.52 -0.81
CA TYR A 196 5.06 1.42 -2.10
C TYR A 196 4.26 2.15 -3.17
N THR A 197 4.95 2.99 -3.94
CA THR A 197 4.34 3.81 -5.00
C THR A 197 4.92 3.42 -6.35
N GLN A 198 4.04 3.18 -7.32
CA GLN A 198 4.42 2.91 -8.71
C GLN A 198 3.43 3.58 -9.69
N PRO A 199 3.73 3.58 -11.02
CA PRO A 199 2.81 4.10 -12.03
C PRO A 199 1.46 3.39 -12.02
N PHE A 200 0.39 4.08 -12.43
CA PHE A 200 -0.99 3.61 -12.26
C PHE A 200 -1.42 2.49 -13.22
N ASN A 201 -0.64 2.15 -14.22
CA ASN A 201 -0.93 1.04 -15.13
C ASN A 201 -0.67 -0.36 -14.53
N GLU A 202 -0.11 -0.42 -13.33
CA GLU A 202 0.17 -1.67 -12.63
C GLU A 202 -1.07 -2.22 -11.91
N THR A 203 -1.17 -3.55 -11.81
CA THR A 203 -2.28 -4.23 -11.13
C THR A 203 -1.98 -4.42 -9.64
N ASP A 204 -3.02 -4.49 -8.79
CA ASP A 204 -2.87 -4.60 -7.34
C ASP A 204 -1.94 -5.75 -6.88
N PRO A 205 -1.94 -6.96 -7.49
CA PRO A 205 -0.99 -8.01 -7.11
C PRO A 205 0.49 -7.66 -7.25
N THR A 206 0.85 -6.69 -8.11
CA THR A 206 2.26 -6.28 -8.28
C THR A 206 2.78 -5.46 -7.11
N TYR A 207 1.89 -4.87 -6.31
CA TYR A 207 2.26 -4.16 -5.08
C TYR A 207 2.61 -5.09 -3.93
N PHE A 208 2.13 -6.34 -3.96
CA PHE A 208 2.24 -7.24 -2.81
C PHE A 208 3.68 -7.54 -2.42
N GLU A 209 4.51 -7.98 -3.36
CA GLU A 209 5.87 -8.43 -3.06
C GLU A 209 6.74 -7.32 -2.43
N PRO A 210 6.88 -6.11 -3.04
CA PRO A 210 7.67 -5.05 -2.45
C PRO A 210 7.11 -4.57 -1.10
N LEU A 211 5.79 -4.54 -0.94
CA LEU A 211 5.16 -4.19 0.34
C LEU A 211 5.40 -5.25 1.42
N TYR A 212 5.27 -6.53 1.07
CA TYR A 212 5.46 -7.64 1.99
C TYR A 212 6.92 -7.72 2.47
N GLU A 213 7.87 -7.62 1.57
CA GLU A 213 9.31 -7.61 1.90
C GLU A 213 9.66 -6.42 2.80
N GLN A 214 9.12 -5.24 2.50
CA GLN A 214 9.32 -4.05 3.34
C GLN A 214 8.68 -4.25 4.73
N ALA A 215 7.45 -4.79 4.80
CA ALA A 215 6.78 -5.06 6.08
C ALA A 215 7.58 -6.06 6.92
N VAL A 216 8.07 -7.15 6.33
CA VAL A 216 8.94 -8.13 7.00
C VAL A 216 10.23 -7.48 7.49
N ALA A 217 10.88 -6.66 6.66
CA ALA A 217 12.10 -5.94 7.04
C ALA A 217 11.88 -4.92 8.17
N ASN A 218 10.71 -4.30 8.21
CA ASN A 218 10.35 -3.33 9.25
C ASN A 218 9.95 -3.99 10.56
N LEU A 219 9.23 -5.12 10.50
CA LEU A 219 8.78 -5.89 11.66
C LEU A 219 9.86 -6.81 12.24
N GLY A 220 10.81 -7.26 11.42
CA GLY A 220 11.83 -8.25 11.83
C GLY A 220 11.34 -9.69 11.88
N PHE A 221 10.10 -9.96 11.46
CA PHE A 221 9.53 -11.31 11.36
C PHE A 221 8.53 -11.40 10.18
N ARG A 222 8.16 -12.62 9.80
CA ARG A 222 7.16 -12.88 8.76
C ARG A 222 5.76 -12.92 9.37
N PRO A 223 4.86 -12.00 9.00
CA PRO A 223 3.46 -12.03 9.46
C PRO A 223 2.77 -13.33 9.05
N PRO A 224 2.09 -14.03 9.98
CA PRO A 224 1.39 -15.26 9.63
C PRO A 224 0.06 -15.03 8.92
N TYR A 225 -0.54 -13.84 9.04
CA TYR A 225 -1.86 -13.57 8.50
C TYR A 225 -1.88 -12.33 7.61
N PHE A 226 -2.65 -12.44 6.51
CA PHE A 226 -2.86 -11.34 5.58
C PHE A 226 -4.35 -11.23 5.21
N ALA A 227 -4.85 -10.01 5.03
CA ALA A 227 -6.16 -9.77 4.47
C ALA A 227 -6.14 -8.65 3.43
N ALA A 228 -6.83 -8.87 2.32
CA ALA A 228 -6.98 -7.89 1.25
C ALA A 228 -8.28 -8.13 0.47
N ASP A 229 -8.61 -7.26 -0.47
CA ASP A 229 -9.75 -7.44 -1.35
C ASP A 229 -9.49 -8.49 -2.46
N ALA A 230 -10.51 -8.76 -3.27
CA ALA A 230 -10.42 -9.74 -4.36
C ALA A 230 -9.47 -9.33 -5.51
N ALA A 231 -9.01 -8.08 -5.57
CA ALA A 231 -8.02 -7.64 -6.55
C ALA A 231 -6.66 -8.30 -6.29
N PHE A 232 -6.36 -8.63 -5.02
CA PHE A 232 -5.17 -9.35 -4.61
C PHE A 232 -5.25 -10.86 -4.79
N ASP A 233 -6.31 -11.42 -5.38
CA ASP A 233 -6.48 -12.88 -5.53
C ASP A 233 -5.53 -13.45 -6.59
N ALA A 234 -4.28 -13.66 -6.21
CA ALA A 234 -3.25 -14.30 -7.00
C ALA A 234 -2.45 -15.32 -6.18
N TRP A 235 -2.15 -16.50 -6.74
CA TRP A 235 -1.55 -17.63 -6.02
C TRP A 235 -0.24 -17.28 -5.27
N HIS A 236 0.60 -16.41 -5.84
CA HIS A 236 1.87 -16.00 -5.25
C HIS A 236 1.68 -15.18 -3.97
N ILE A 237 0.52 -14.53 -3.80
CA ILE A 237 0.19 -13.79 -2.57
C ILE A 237 -0.14 -14.73 -1.41
N TYR A 238 -0.81 -15.86 -1.68
CA TYR A 238 -1.06 -16.87 -0.66
C TYR A 238 0.20 -17.65 -0.25
N HIS A 239 1.17 -17.73 -1.16
CA HIS A 239 2.33 -18.62 -1.03
C HIS A 239 3.20 -18.38 0.22
N PRO A 240 3.63 -17.14 0.57
CA PRO A 240 4.44 -16.92 1.77
C PRO A 240 3.71 -17.30 3.06
N PHE A 241 2.40 -17.11 3.13
CA PHE A 241 1.59 -17.47 4.31
C PHE A 241 1.38 -18.99 4.38
N ALA A 242 1.10 -19.64 3.26
CA ALA A 242 0.96 -21.08 3.21
C ALA A 242 2.24 -21.82 3.67
N LYS A 243 3.42 -21.32 3.31
CA LYS A 243 4.71 -21.90 3.71
C LYS A 243 4.97 -21.90 5.22
N ILE A 244 4.40 -20.96 5.94
CA ILE A 244 4.60 -20.84 7.40
C ILE A 244 3.38 -21.32 8.21
N GLY A 245 2.41 -21.99 7.57
CA GLY A 245 1.19 -22.45 8.22
C GLY A 245 0.20 -21.34 8.60
N GLY A 246 0.37 -20.15 8.00
CA GLY A 246 -0.52 -19.00 8.18
C GLY A 246 -1.71 -19.01 7.21
N MET A 247 -2.36 -17.85 7.03
CA MET A 247 -3.54 -17.69 6.17
C MET A 247 -3.54 -16.34 5.47
N ALA A 248 -3.93 -16.33 4.17
CA ALA A 248 -4.28 -15.12 3.44
C ALA A 248 -5.80 -15.06 3.23
N ALA A 249 -6.49 -14.21 3.98
CA ALA A 249 -7.93 -14.02 3.91
C ALA A 249 -8.28 -13.07 2.75
N ILE A 250 -8.36 -13.62 1.55
CA ILE A 250 -8.67 -12.91 0.31
C ILE A 250 -9.90 -13.58 -0.34
N PRO A 251 -10.94 -12.81 -0.76
CA PRO A 251 -12.04 -13.36 -1.54
C PRO A 251 -11.57 -13.86 -2.90
N LEU A 252 -12.20 -14.92 -3.41
CA LEU A 252 -11.90 -15.41 -4.76
C LEU A 252 -12.38 -14.41 -5.82
N ASN A 253 -11.48 -14.05 -6.71
CA ASN A 253 -11.81 -13.32 -7.93
C ASN A 253 -12.11 -14.34 -9.05
N LEU A 254 -13.35 -14.68 -9.22
CA LEU A 254 -13.79 -15.72 -10.14
C LEU A 254 -13.77 -15.26 -11.62
N ARG A 255 -13.72 -13.96 -11.89
CA ARG A 255 -13.71 -13.39 -13.27
C ARG A 255 -14.80 -13.99 -14.15
N GLY A 256 -16.00 -14.19 -13.60
CA GLY A 256 -17.14 -14.80 -14.32
C GLY A 256 -17.13 -16.33 -14.38
N HIS A 257 -16.14 -17.00 -13.83
CA HIS A 257 -16.12 -18.47 -13.72
C HIS A 257 -16.85 -18.95 -12.46
N PRO A 258 -17.46 -20.14 -12.48
CA PRO A 258 -18.06 -20.72 -11.30
C PRO A 258 -17.02 -21.03 -10.22
N GLN A 259 -17.46 -21.00 -8.97
CA GLN A 259 -16.59 -21.36 -7.86
C GLN A 259 -16.10 -22.80 -7.99
N PRO A 260 -14.80 -23.06 -7.79
CA PRO A 260 -14.26 -24.40 -7.82
C PRO A 260 -14.92 -25.31 -6.79
N GLN A 261 -15.47 -26.43 -7.21
CA GLN A 261 -15.96 -27.49 -6.32
C GLN A 261 -14.87 -28.54 -6.19
N LEU A 262 -14.64 -29.00 -4.95
CA LEU A 262 -13.63 -29.99 -4.60
C LEU A 262 -14.29 -31.25 -4.05
N GLY A 263 -13.74 -32.41 -4.42
CA GLY A 263 -14.11 -33.70 -3.84
C GLY A 263 -13.43 -33.92 -2.47
N SER A 264 -13.69 -35.07 -1.88
CA SER A 264 -13.15 -35.48 -0.57
C SER A 264 -11.62 -35.60 -0.54
N GLY A 265 -10.99 -35.93 -1.66
CA GLY A 265 -9.52 -35.95 -1.84
C GLY A 265 -8.92 -34.57 -2.06
N GLY A 266 -9.76 -33.53 -2.19
CA GLY A 266 -9.36 -32.14 -2.37
C GLY A 266 -8.99 -31.77 -3.81
N PHE A 267 -9.30 -32.63 -4.79
CA PHE A 267 -9.19 -32.31 -6.20
C PHE A 267 -10.51 -31.78 -6.77
N HIS A 268 -10.43 -31.11 -7.90
CA HIS A 268 -11.60 -30.55 -8.55
C HIS A 268 -12.62 -31.62 -8.96
N LEU A 269 -13.90 -31.29 -8.85
CA LEU A 269 -14.96 -32.10 -9.44
C LEU A 269 -15.10 -31.79 -10.93
N CYS A 270 -15.41 -32.84 -11.70
CA CYS A 270 -15.78 -32.73 -13.13
C CYS A 270 -17.26 -32.29 -13.24
N PRO A 271 -17.76 -31.98 -14.47
CA PRO A 271 -19.19 -31.63 -14.67
C PRO A 271 -20.21 -32.68 -14.24
N LYS A 272 -19.78 -33.92 -14.00
CA LYS A 272 -20.58 -35.01 -13.42
C LYS A 272 -20.40 -35.19 -11.92
N GLU A 273 -19.82 -34.17 -11.25
CA GLU A 273 -19.57 -34.16 -9.80
C GLU A 273 -18.67 -35.28 -9.30
N LEU A 274 -17.88 -35.88 -10.21
CA LEU A 274 -16.87 -36.87 -9.85
C LEU A 274 -15.52 -36.21 -9.65
N GLU A 275 -14.77 -36.64 -8.64
CA GLU A 275 -13.44 -36.11 -8.38
C GLU A 275 -12.46 -36.48 -9.49
N MET A 276 -11.77 -35.48 -10.04
CA MET A 276 -10.82 -35.66 -11.13
C MET A 276 -9.54 -36.35 -10.65
N VAL A 277 -8.96 -37.18 -11.48
CA VAL A 277 -7.78 -38.01 -11.17
C VAL A 277 -6.50 -37.22 -11.48
N PRO A 278 -5.57 -37.08 -10.53
CA PRO A 278 -4.28 -36.46 -10.77
C PRO A 278 -3.45 -37.36 -11.72
N SER A 279 -2.78 -36.75 -12.69
CA SER A 279 -1.92 -37.41 -13.67
C SER A 279 -0.47 -37.00 -13.47
N TYR A 280 0.14 -36.27 -14.40
CA TYR A 280 1.54 -35.85 -14.29
C TYR A 280 1.66 -34.37 -13.85
N THR A 281 2.84 -34.05 -13.33
CA THR A 281 3.22 -32.66 -12.96
C THR A 281 4.18 -32.11 -14.01
N TYR A 282 4.17 -30.78 -14.18
CA TYR A 282 5.05 -30.06 -15.09
C TYR A 282 5.28 -28.62 -14.61
N ASN A 283 6.35 -28.01 -15.10
CA ASN A 283 6.62 -26.59 -14.84
C ASN A 283 5.79 -25.74 -15.79
N HIS A 284 4.88 -24.93 -15.22
CA HIS A 284 4.07 -24.00 -16.00
C HIS A 284 4.89 -22.75 -16.38
N SER A 285 4.63 -22.16 -17.56
CA SER A 285 5.31 -20.95 -18.05
C SER A 285 5.21 -19.74 -17.12
N LYS A 286 4.23 -19.71 -16.21
CA LYS A 286 4.05 -18.68 -15.18
C LYS A 286 4.87 -18.94 -13.90
N GLY A 287 5.86 -19.83 -13.92
CA GLY A 287 6.81 -20.04 -12.85
C GLY A 287 6.31 -20.84 -11.64
N TYR A 288 5.33 -21.72 -11.82
CA TYR A 288 4.86 -22.63 -10.77
C TYR A 288 4.77 -24.07 -11.25
N GLN A 289 4.77 -25.03 -10.32
CA GLN A 289 4.47 -26.42 -10.63
C GLN A 289 2.95 -26.60 -10.81
N ALA A 290 2.58 -27.16 -11.95
CA ALA A 290 1.22 -27.49 -12.28
C ALA A 290 1.03 -29.02 -12.32
N GLN A 291 -0.19 -29.45 -11.99
CA GLN A 291 -0.62 -30.83 -12.14
C GLN A 291 -1.79 -30.90 -13.12
N LEU A 292 -1.73 -31.86 -14.00
CA LEU A 292 -2.84 -32.21 -14.88
C LEU A 292 -3.82 -33.12 -14.14
N LEU A 293 -5.09 -32.73 -14.10
CA LEU A 293 -6.20 -33.58 -13.68
C LEU A 293 -6.93 -34.11 -14.90
N ARG A 294 -7.32 -35.36 -14.86
CA ARG A 294 -7.99 -36.07 -15.96
C ARG A 294 -9.36 -36.62 -15.56
N CYS A 295 -10.14 -36.92 -16.57
CA CYS A 295 -11.49 -37.45 -16.42
C CYS A 295 -11.49 -38.77 -15.63
N PRO A 296 -12.23 -38.89 -14.52
CA PRO A 296 -12.27 -40.10 -13.71
C PRO A 296 -12.97 -41.29 -14.42
N LEU A 297 -13.76 -41.03 -15.47
CA LEU A 297 -14.42 -42.07 -16.25
C LEU A 297 -13.52 -42.74 -17.28
N LEU A 298 -12.41 -42.07 -17.65
CA LEU A 298 -11.44 -42.56 -18.66
C LEU A 298 -10.07 -42.91 -18.05
N PHE A 299 -9.76 -42.39 -16.84
CA PHE A 299 -8.44 -42.55 -16.22
C PHE A 299 -8.56 -42.94 -14.75
N PRO A 300 -7.62 -43.79 -14.21
CA PRO A 300 -6.49 -44.41 -14.92
C PRO A 300 -6.91 -45.49 -15.91
N GLN A 301 -8.12 -46.07 -15.75
CA GLN A 301 -8.70 -47.02 -16.64
C GLN A 301 -10.16 -46.66 -16.97
N PRO A 302 -10.64 -46.90 -18.21
CA PRO A 302 -12.01 -46.65 -18.59
C PRO A 302 -12.99 -47.43 -17.70
N THR A 303 -14.00 -46.73 -17.15
CA THR A 303 -15.03 -47.30 -16.26
C THR A 303 -16.19 -47.96 -17.02
N GLY A 304 -16.27 -47.79 -18.33
CA GLY A 304 -17.44 -48.20 -19.15
C GLY A 304 -18.62 -47.23 -19.08
N GLN A 305 -18.58 -46.21 -18.20
CA GLN A 305 -19.61 -45.17 -18.12
C GLN A 305 -19.41 -44.08 -19.18
N THR A 306 -20.51 -43.47 -19.62
CA THR A 306 -20.53 -42.44 -20.66
C THR A 306 -20.69 -41.03 -20.06
N CYS A 307 -20.24 -40.02 -20.77
CA CYS A 307 -20.34 -38.60 -20.40
C CYS A 307 -20.67 -37.73 -21.61
N ASN A 308 -21.48 -36.70 -21.40
CA ASN A 308 -21.85 -35.74 -22.47
C ASN A 308 -20.81 -34.66 -22.70
N HIS A 309 -19.62 -34.71 -22.06
CA HIS A 309 -18.54 -33.75 -22.28
C HIS A 309 -18.00 -33.86 -23.69
N GLU A 310 -17.83 -32.74 -24.40
CA GLU A 310 -17.45 -32.68 -25.82
C GLU A 310 -16.20 -33.52 -26.19
N GLN A 311 -15.23 -33.56 -25.27
CA GLN A 311 -13.98 -34.32 -25.50
C GLN A 311 -14.06 -35.79 -25.07
N PHE A 312 -15.21 -36.22 -24.52
CA PHE A 312 -15.34 -37.61 -24.03
C PHE A 312 -15.29 -38.63 -25.16
N ALA A 313 -16.01 -38.39 -26.24
CA ALA A 313 -16.03 -39.26 -27.45
C ALA A 313 -14.64 -39.38 -28.12
N LYS A 314 -13.76 -38.38 -27.89
CA LYS A 314 -12.37 -38.40 -28.39
C LYS A 314 -11.40 -39.15 -27.47
N GLY A 315 -11.89 -39.78 -26.38
CA GLY A 315 -11.05 -40.50 -25.41
C GLY A 315 -10.23 -39.58 -24.47
N VAL A 316 -10.46 -38.27 -24.51
CA VAL A 316 -9.76 -37.28 -23.66
C VAL A 316 -10.55 -36.95 -22.40
N GLY A 317 -11.87 -36.74 -22.53
CA GLY A 317 -12.75 -36.32 -21.44
C GLY A 317 -12.45 -34.93 -20.95
N CYS A 318 -12.89 -34.63 -19.71
CA CYS A 318 -12.57 -33.37 -19.03
C CYS A 318 -11.12 -33.34 -18.55
N VAL A 319 -10.45 -32.23 -18.76
CA VAL A 319 -9.07 -31.98 -18.35
C VAL A 319 -8.99 -30.66 -17.59
N LYS A 320 -8.20 -30.61 -16.52
CA LYS A 320 -7.96 -29.38 -15.76
C LYS A 320 -6.51 -29.28 -15.33
N HIS A 321 -5.95 -28.10 -15.45
CA HIS A 321 -4.62 -27.79 -14.94
C HIS A 321 -4.77 -27.05 -13.62
N ILE A 322 -4.08 -27.49 -12.57
CA ILE A 322 -4.10 -26.86 -11.26
C ILE A 322 -2.69 -26.47 -10.84
N ASN A 323 -2.58 -25.38 -10.11
CA ASN A 323 -1.34 -24.98 -9.45
C ASN A 323 -1.22 -25.75 -8.14
N ILE A 324 -0.15 -26.55 -8.00
CA ILE A 324 0.11 -27.38 -6.81
C ILE A 324 1.09 -26.78 -5.82
N GLU A 325 1.56 -25.55 -6.05
CA GLU A 325 2.31 -24.82 -5.06
C GLU A 325 1.45 -24.57 -3.80
N ALA A 326 2.11 -24.39 -2.66
CA ALA A 326 1.41 -24.15 -1.40
C ALA A 326 0.39 -23.00 -1.47
N GLY A 327 0.73 -21.92 -2.18
CA GLY A 327 -0.19 -20.79 -2.41
C GLY A 327 -1.34 -21.13 -3.34
N GLY A 328 -1.12 -21.96 -4.35
CA GLY A 328 -2.16 -22.46 -5.26
C GLY A 328 -3.19 -23.31 -4.52
N TRP A 329 -2.74 -24.22 -3.67
CA TRP A 329 -3.58 -25.04 -2.82
C TRP A 329 -4.35 -24.21 -1.80
N MET A 330 -3.68 -23.29 -1.08
CA MET A 330 -4.36 -22.42 -0.11
C MET A 330 -5.47 -21.63 -0.80
N ARG A 331 -5.19 -21.00 -1.95
CA ARG A 331 -6.16 -20.20 -2.69
C ARG A 331 -7.47 -20.95 -2.97
N VAL A 332 -7.37 -22.22 -3.35
CA VAL A 332 -8.54 -23.03 -3.75
C VAL A 332 -9.23 -23.69 -2.55
N ARG A 333 -8.45 -24.20 -1.59
CA ARG A 333 -8.95 -24.99 -0.46
C ARG A 333 -9.38 -24.17 0.75
N LEU A 334 -9.06 -22.87 0.80
CA LEU A 334 -9.39 -22.00 1.92
C LEU A 334 -10.90 -21.94 2.15
N ASN A 335 -11.33 -22.33 3.36
CA ASN A 335 -12.73 -22.19 3.77
C ASN A 335 -13.04 -20.72 4.10
N ARG A 336 -13.62 -20.02 3.15
CA ARG A 336 -13.99 -18.60 3.27
C ARG A 336 -15.25 -18.35 4.13
N HIS A 337 -15.92 -19.40 4.57
CA HIS A 337 -17.06 -19.32 5.47
C HIS A 337 -16.68 -19.55 6.94
N SER A 338 -15.43 -19.96 7.21
CA SER A 338 -14.94 -20.17 8.58
C SER A 338 -14.90 -18.86 9.38
N ASP A 339 -15.11 -18.97 10.68
CA ASP A 339 -15.06 -17.80 11.57
C ASP A 339 -13.66 -17.19 11.63
N GLN A 340 -12.63 -18.00 11.55
CA GLN A 340 -11.24 -17.52 11.45
C GLN A 340 -11.02 -16.67 10.21
N TYR A 341 -11.52 -17.10 9.04
CA TYR A 341 -11.44 -16.30 7.83
C TYR A 341 -12.15 -14.97 7.99
N LYS A 342 -13.38 -14.98 8.49
CA LYS A 342 -14.19 -13.76 8.71
C LYS A 342 -13.50 -12.79 9.67
N LEU A 343 -12.94 -13.30 10.77
CA LEU A 343 -12.20 -12.49 11.75
C LEU A 343 -11.00 -11.79 11.10
N LEU A 344 -10.21 -12.52 10.32
CA LEU A 344 -9.06 -11.96 9.63
C LEU A 344 -9.47 -10.97 8.52
N TYR A 345 -10.45 -11.35 7.71
CA TYR A 345 -10.92 -10.52 6.59
C TYR A 345 -11.50 -9.18 7.07
N ASN A 346 -12.20 -9.16 8.20
CA ASN A 346 -12.76 -7.94 8.76
C ASN A 346 -11.68 -6.91 9.13
N GLN A 347 -10.44 -7.33 9.39
CA GLN A 347 -9.33 -6.42 9.67
C GLN A 347 -8.91 -5.61 8.44
N ARG A 348 -9.31 -6.02 7.21
CA ARG A 348 -9.03 -5.29 5.95
C ARG A 348 -9.43 -3.82 6.01
N THR A 349 -10.48 -3.50 6.75
CA THR A 349 -10.95 -2.11 6.93
C THR A 349 -9.88 -1.17 7.52
N ALA A 350 -8.84 -1.71 8.15
CA ALA A 350 -7.71 -0.90 8.63
C ALA A 350 -6.98 -0.19 7.48
N ALA A 351 -6.77 -0.87 6.34
CA ALA A 351 -6.15 -0.24 5.17
C ALA A 351 -7.04 0.87 4.60
N GLU A 352 -8.36 0.70 4.60
CA GLU A 352 -9.31 1.74 4.18
C GLU A 352 -9.26 2.97 5.12
N ARG A 353 -9.17 2.75 6.44
CA ARG A 353 -9.02 3.84 7.43
C ARG A 353 -7.69 4.57 7.26
N ILE A 354 -6.59 3.87 7.00
CA ILE A 354 -5.29 4.47 6.66
C ILE A 354 -5.40 5.28 5.37
N ASN A 355 -6.03 4.74 4.34
CA ASN A 355 -6.27 5.45 3.07
C ASN A 355 -7.13 6.71 3.26
N SER A 356 -8.09 6.68 4.17
CA SER A 356 -8.89 7.86 4.55
C SER A 356 -8.03 8.93 5.24
N GLN A 357 -7.17 8.54 6.19
CA GLN A 357 -6.23 9.46 6.84
C GLN A 357 -5.24 10.06 5.83
N ALA A 358 -4.72 9.25 4.91
CA ALA A 358 -3.82 9.71 3.85
C ALA A 358 -4.52 10.70 2.90
N LYS A 359 -5.81 10.47 2.59
CA LYS A 359 -6.64 11.41 1.81
C LYS A 359 -6.79 12.75 2.53
N ALA A 360 -7.06 12.76 3.81
CA ALA A 360 -7.15 13.97 4.62
C ALA A 360 -5.82 14.76 4.63
N LEU A 361 -4.68 14.09 4.45
CA LEU A 361 -3.35 14.69 4.29
C LEU A 361 -3.01 15.02 2.82
N GLY A 362 -3.98 14.98 1.90
CA GLY A 362 -3.82 15.39 0.52
C GLY A 362 -2.99 14.46 -0.37
N ILE A 363 -2.95 13.16 -0.10
CA ILE A 363 -2.19 12.19 -0.90
C ILE A 363 -2.72 12.05 -2.32
N GLU A 364 -4.03 12.16 -2.54
CA GLU A 364 -4.68 11.87 -3.83
C GLU A 364 -4.32 12.85 -4.94
N THR A 365 -4.08 14.12 -4.59
CA THR A 365 -3.84 15.20 -5.57
C THR A 365 -2.58 16.00 -5.25
N PRO A 366 -1.41 15.38 -5.22
CA PRO A 366 -0.15 16.06 -4.91
C PRO A 366 0.15 17.15 -5.93
N LYS A 367 0.64 18.30 -5.48
CA LYS A 367 1.04 19.42 -6.36
C LYS A 367 2.54 19.32 -6.69
N VAL A 368 2.97 18.13 -7.07
CA VAL A 368 4.32 17.80 -7.52
C VAL A 368 4.28 16.98 -8.79
N ARG A 369 5.40 16.95 -9.49
CA ARG A 369 5.60 16.19 -10.72
C ARG A 369 6.81 15.27 -10.52
N ASN A 370 6.92 14.24 -11.32
CA ASN A 370 7.86 13.13 -11.30
C ASN A 370 7.67 12.14 -10.13
N ILE A 371 8.01 10.89 -10.42
CA ILE A 371 7.80 9.77 -9.51
C ILE A 371 8.54 9.94 -8.17
N ASN A 372 9.78 10.43 -8.17
CA ASN A 372 10.56 10.59 -6.94
C ASN A 372 9.90 11.57 -5.95
N SER A 373 9.34 12.68 -6.46
CA SER A 373 8.61 13.64 -5.64
C SER A 373 7.31 13.06 -5.08
N VAL A 374 6.60 12.26 -5.88
CA VAL A 374 5.36 11.59 -5.45
C VAL A 374 5.68 10.57 -4.37
N ILE A 375 6.67 9.69 -4.58
CA ILE A 375 7.14 8.71 -3.60
C ILE A 375 7.49 9.42 -2.28
N ASN A 376 8.33 10.47 -2.33
CA ASN A 376 8.72 11.20 -1.11
C ASN A 376 7.54 11.80 -0.36
N LEU A 377 6.54 12.36 -1.07
CA LEU A 377 5.35 12.90 -0.42
C LEU A 377 4.47 11.79 0.18
N ASN A 378 4.39 10.62 -0.44
CA ASN A 378 3.65 9.49 0.07
C ASN A 378 4.32 8.95 1.34
N THR A 379 5.64 8.71 1.30
CA THR A 379 6.39 8.29 2.50
C THR A 379 6.23 9.29 3.65
N LEU A 380 6.32 10.62 3.37
CA LEU A 380 6.07 11.65 4.38
C LEU A 380 4.64 11.61 4.93
N THR A 381 3.65 11.32 4.09
CA THR A 381 2.25 11.18 4.53
C THR A 381 2.10 10.03 5.52
N TYR A 382 2.65 8.87 5.21
CA TYR A 382 2.58 7.70 6.08
C TYR A 382 3.46 7.84 7.34
N LEU A 383 4.58 8.57 7.26
CA LEU A 383 5.36 8.98 8.44
C LEU A 383 4.53 9.83 9.41
N VAL A 384 3.76 10.79 8.90
CA VAL A 384 2.87 11.61 9.73
C VAL A 384 1.78 10.77 10.39
N ILE A 385 1.18 9.83 9.65
CA ILE A 385 0.17 8.90 10.18
C ILE A 385 0.78 8.07 11.33
N ASN A 386 1.95 7.47 11.12
CA ASN A 386 2.63 6.68 12.15
C ASN A 386 3.08 7.53 13.36
N ALA A 387 3.54 8.76 13.13
CA ALA A 387 3.90 9.67 14.23
C ALA A 387 2.68 10.00 15.11
N ARG A 388 1.52 10.27 14.50
CA ARG A 388 0.25 10.47 15.20
C ARG A 388 -0.21 9.20 15.94
N ALA A 389 -0.04 8.03 15.31
CA ALA A 389 -0.32 6.76 15.95
C ALA A 389 0.58 6.53 17.17
N LEU A 390 1.88 6.78 17.06
CA LEU A 390 2.84 6.64 18.17
C LEU A 390 2.52 7.58 19.32
N GLN A 391 2.16 8.83 19.02
CA GLN A 391 1.74 9.78 20.04
C GLN A 391 0.49 9.30 20.80
N ARG A 392 -0.53 8.82 20.06
CA ARG A 392 -1.76 8.24 20.66
C ARG A 392 -1.45 7.02 21.52
N VAL A 393 -0.64 6.09 21.02
CA VAL A 393 -0.24 4.87 21.76
C VAL A 393 0.45 5.22 23.05
N ARG A 394 1.41 6.12 23.02
CA ARG A 394 2.13 6.56 24.23
C ARG A 394 1.21 7.25 25.24
N GLN A 395 0.29 8.07 24.77
CA GLN A 395 -0.71 8.70 25.62
C GLN A 395 -1.57 7.66 26.34
N LEU A 396 -2.09 6.66 25.60
CA LEU A 396 -2.88 5.56 26.16
C LEU A 396 -2.06 4.74 27.19
N ASN A 397 -0.80 4.45 26.90
CA ASN A 397 0.06 3.71 27.82
C ASN A 397 0.35 4.51 29.11
N LEU A 398 0.52 5.83 28.99
CA LEU A 398 0.67 6.72 30.16
C LEU A 398 -0.61 6.78 31.01
N GLU A 399 -1.77 6.81 30.38
CA GLU A 399 -3.05 6.78 31.07
C GLU A 399 -3.26 5.48 31.84
N LYS A 400 -2.91 4.34 31.25
CA LYS A 400 -2.96 3.02 31.92
C LYS A 400 -1.99 2.90 33.08
N ALA A 401 -0.83 3.53 33.01
CA ALA A 401 0.18 3.49 34.06
C ALA A 401 -0.15 4.40 35.25
N ARG A 402 -1.15 5.30 35.13
CA ARG A 402 -1.59 6.13 36.24
C ARG A 402 -2.30 5.27 37.31
N PRO A 403 -1.92 5.36 38.58
CA PRO A 403 -2.68 4.69 39.65
C PRO A 403 -4.12 5.22 39.65
N PRO A 404 -5.11 4.36 39.97
CA PRO A 404 -6.49 4.82 40.09
C PRO A 404 -6.53 5.98 41.08
N SER A 405 -7.07 7.14 40.63
CA SER A 405 -7.27 8.30 41.50
C SER A 405 -8.05 7.84 42.73
N GLN A 406 -7.42 7.94 43.89
CA GLN A 406 -8.15 7.82 45.15
C GLN A 406 -9.26 8.85 45.10
N THR A 407 -10.49 8.38 44.91
CA THR A 407 -11.68 9.21 45.11
C THR A 407 -11.62 9.63 46.57
N MET A 408 -11.20 10.85 46.83
CA MET A 408 -11.41 11.43 48.16
C MET A 408 -12.94 11.47 48.35
N LEU A 409 -13.42 10.55 49.15
CA LEU A 409 -14.72 10.67 49.78
C LEU A 409 -14.65 11.89 50.71
N CYS A 410 -15.20 13.03 50.24
CA CYS A 410 -15.60 14.11 51.11
C CYS A 410 -17.04 13.89 51.56
#